data_3e48f045c4683951df4064acd6cc40a7
#
_entry.id   3e48f045c4683951df4064acd6cc40a7
#
_cell.length_a   1.000
_cell.length_b   1.000
_cell.length_c   1.000
_cell.angle_alpha   90.00
_cell.angle_beta   90.00
_cell.angle_gamma   90.00
#
_symmetry.space_group_name_H-M   'P 1'
#
loop_
_entity.id
_entity.type
_entity.pdbx_description
1 polymer ?
#
loop_
_entity_poly.entity_id
_entity_poly.type
_entity_poly.pdbx_seq_one_letter_code
_entity_poly.pdbx_strand_id
1 'polypeptide(L)'
;MGFDLSGMNPNFTTPEPTLPPWNERTDKDWKRYTDWQEENSGVYFRNNVWWWRPLWQFVTRVCDNILTEKDMEQGTWNDGHKISKTKAGKIAKKLYKLIKDGDVKAYESSRNRHLDSLEQVDCGTCDATGKRQEPPKTGAGDVKCNGCNGTGKKDDWAKSYPFSEDNVRQFANFCMNSGGFRIC
;
A
#
# COMPACT_ATOMS: atom_id res chain seq x y z
N MET A 1 0.51 9.82 -4.37
CA MET A 1 0.10 8.79 -5.35
C MET A 1 -0.33 7.57 -4.58
N GLY A 2 -1.49 7.01 -4.88
CA GLY A 2 -2.08 5.85 -4.23
C GLY A 2 -2.38 4.74 -5.22
N PHE A 3 -2.68 3.58 -4.68
CA PHE A 3 -3.21 2.44 -5.39
C PHE A 3 -4.63 2.22 -4.89
N ASP A 4 -5.58 2.39 -5.78
CA ASP A 4 -7.00 2.21 -5.53
C ASP A 4 -7.44 0.92 -6.22
N LEU A 5 -7.92 -0.04 -5.45
CA LEU A 5 -8.37 -1.33 -5.96
C LEU A 5 -9.88 -1.41 -5.86
N SER A 6 -10.52 -1.67 -6.98
CA SER A 6 -11.98 -1.81 -7.05
C SER A 6 -12.35 -3.26 -7.37
N GLY A 7 -13.26 -3.84 -6.58
CA GLY A 7 -13.83 -5.15 -6.87
C GLY A 7 -14.62 -5.13 -8.18
N MET A 8 -14.48 -6.17 -9.00
CA MET A 8 -15.19 -6.27 -10.28
C MET A 8 -16.58 -6.90 -10.15
N ASN A 9 -16.77 -7.75 -9.16
CA ASN A 9 -18.05 -8.37 -8.84
C ASN A 9 -18.08 -8.70 -7.34
N PRO A 10 -18.08 -7.68 -6.48
CA PRO A 10 -17.97 -7.88 -5.04
C PRO A 10 -19.21 -8.54 -4.45
N ASN A 11 -18.99 -9.34 -3.40
CA ASN A 11 -20.07 -9.85 -2.57
C ASN A 11 -20.49 -8.77 -1.58
N PHE A 12 -21.74 -8.34 -1.66
CA PHE A 12 -22.32 -7.39 -0.72
C PHE A 12 -22.94 -8.10 0.48
N THR A 13 -22.67 -7.60 1.67
CA THR A 13 -23.37 -7.97 2.91
C THR A 13 -24.56 -7.06 3.18
N THR A 14 -24.45 -5.79 2.73
CA THR A 14 -25.50 -4.79 2.82
C THR A 14 -25.65 -4.09 1.47
N PRO A 15 -26.87 -3.66 1.08
CA PRO A 15 -27.08 -2.99 -0.20
C PRO A 15 -26.32 -1.66 -0.27
N GLU A 16 -25.85 -1.33 -1.49
CA GLU A 16 -25.17 -0.05 -1.72
C GLU A 16 -26.10 1.14 -1.39
N PRO A 17 -25.62 2.14 -0.63
CA PRO A 17 -26.42 3.28 -0.28
C PRO A 17 -26.70 4.14 -1.52
N THR A 18 -27.96 4.52 -1.71
CA THR A 18 -28.32 5.52 -2.73
C THR A 18 -27.76 6.87 -2.32
N LEU A 19 -26.93 7.46 -3.19
CA LEU A 19 -26.30 8.74 -2.99
C LEU A 19 -26.92 9.81 -3.91
N PRO A 20 -26.97 11.08 -3.48
CA PRO A 20 -27.30 12.20 -4.36
C PRO A 20 -26.30 12.32 -5.53
N PRO A 21 -26.62 13.12 -6.56
CA PRO A 21 -25.67 13.51 -7.58
C PRO A 21 -24.36 14.04 -6.97
N TRP A 22 -23.23 13.82 -7.65
CA TRP A 22 -21.89 14.14 -7.12
C TRP A 22 -21.77 15.57 -6.54
N ASN A 23 -22.32 16.55 -7.24
CA ASN A 23 -22.28 17.98 -6.87
C ASN A 23 -23.20 18.36 -5.69
N GLU A 24 -24.04 17.44 -5.23
CA GLU A 24 -24.99 17.63 -4.12
C GLU A 24 -24.60 16.82 -2.87
N ARG A 25 -23.53 16.02 -2.95
CA ARG A 25 -23.10 15.15 -1.84
C ARG A 25 -22.53 15.96 -0.70
N THR A 26 -23.02 15.66 0.49
CA THR A 26 -22.53 16.19 1.76
C THR A 26 -21.49 15.28 2.41
N ASP A 27 -20.78 15.76 3.43
CA ASP A 27 -19.84 14.93 4.22
C ASP A 27 -20.55 13.71 4.85
N LYS A 28 -21.84 13.83 5.18
CA LYS A 28 -22.63 12.70 5.71
C LYS A 28 -22.84 11.62 4.65
N ASP A 29 -23.05 12.02 3.40
CA ASP A 29 -23.21 11.07 2.29
C ASP A 29 -21.90 10.35 2.01
N TRP A 30 -20.78 11.08 2.03
CA TRP A 30 -19.47 10.50 1.89
C TRP A 30 -19.15 9.54 3.04
N LYS A 31 -19.44 9.93 4.28
CA LYS A 31 -19.23 9.06 5.43
C LYS A 31 -20.07 7.78 5.31
N ARG A 32 -21.35 7.87 4.96
CA ARG A 32 -22.24 6.71 4.78
C ARG A 32 -21.72 5.76 3.71
N TYR A 33 -21.16 6.30 2.61
CA TYR A 33 -20.59 5.48 1.55
C TYR A 33 -19.29 4.81 1.99
N THR A 34 -18.43 5.53 2.69
CA THR A 34 -17.19 4.97 3.24
C THR A 34 -17.47 3.87 4.27
N ASP A 35 -18.40 4.12 5.21
CA ASP A 35 -18.82 3.12 6.19
C ASP A 35 -19.33 1.85 5.48
N TRP A 36 -20.12 2.00 4.42
CA TRP A 36 -20.60 0.88 3.62
C TRP A 36 -19.46 0.14 2.90
N GLN A 37 -18.46 0.85 2.37
CA GLN A 37 -17.28 0.21 1.76
C GLN A 37 -16.48 -0.58 2.80
N GLU A 38 -16.35 -0.09 4.02
CA GLU A 38 -15.67 -0.80 5.12
C GLU A 38 -16.43 -2.07 5.53
N GLU A 39 -17.76 -2.02 5.60
CA GLU A 39 -18.61 -3.20 5.85
C GLU A 39 -18.53 -4.21 4.71
N ASN A 40 -18.31 -3.77 3.48
CA ASN A 40 -18.27 -4.59 2.27
C ASN A 40 -16.84 -4.67 1.71
N SER A 41 -15.99 -5.37 2.42
CA SER A 41 -14.53 -5.44 2.17
C SER A 41 -14.10 -5.86 0.75
N GLY A 42 -15.03 -6.35 -0.08
CA GLY A 42 -14.76 -6.70 -1.48
C GLY A 42 -14.94 -5.54 -2.46
N VAL A 43 -15.51 -4.41 -2.03
CA VAL A 43 -15.83 -3.29 -2.91
C VAL A 43 -14.59 -2.48 -3.25
N TYR A 44 -13.85 -2.12 -2.21
CA TYR A 44 -12.74 -1.19 -2.33
C TYR A 44 -11.62 -1.52 -1.35
N PHE A 45 -10.38 -1.38 -1.80
CA PHE A 45 -9.19 -1.45 -0.98
C PHE A 45 -8.19 -0.40 -1.44
N ARG A 46 -7.61 0.33 -0.50
CA ARG A 46 -6.66 1.39 -0.82
C ARG A 46 -5.38 1.28 -0.02
N ASN A 47 -4.27 1.46 -0.72
CA ASN A 47 -2.98 1.72 -0.12
C ASN A 47 -2.31 2.93 -0.78
N ASN A 48 -1.57 3.74 -0.03
CA ASN A 48 -0.61 4.61 -0.66
C ASN A 48 0.58 3.80 -1.19
N VAL A 49 1.42 4.41 -2.01
CA VAL A 49 2.56 3.75 -2.66
C VAL A 49 3.54 3.10 -1.67
N TRP A 50 3.69 3.67 -0.47
CA TRP A 50 4.61 3.20 0.56
C TRP A 50 4.15 1.88 1.16
N TRP A 51 2.86 1.70 1.38
CA TRP A 51 2.25 0.47 1.87
C TRP A 51 2.01 -0.55 0.76
N TRP A 52 1.64 -0.09 -0.46
CA TRP A 52 1.35 -0.99 -1.56
C TRP A 52 2.57 -1.77 -2.03
N ARG A 53 3.70 -1.11 -2.24
CA ARG A 53 4.89 -1.76 -2.78
C ARG A 53 5.38 -2.94 -1.94
N PRO A 54 5.58 -2.83 -0.62
CA PRO A 54 5.98 -3.98 0.19
C PRO A 54 4.89 -5.06 0.28
N LEU A 55 3.61 -4.68 0.31
CA LEU A 55 2.51 -5.64 0.25
C LEU A 55 2.54 -6.41 -1.08
N TRP A 56 2.58 -5.72 -2.21
CA TRP A 56 2.57 -6.35 -3.52
C TRP A 56 3.83 -7.21 -3.75
N GLN A 57 4.99 -6.76 -3.33
CA GLN A 57 6.23 -7.54 -3.36
C GLN A 57 6.12 -8.83 -2.54
N PHE A 58 5.48 -8.79 -1.38
CA PHE A 58 5.21 -9.98 -0.59
C PHE A 58 4.24 -10.92 -1.32
N VAL A 59 3.13 -10.37 -1.84
CA VAL A 59 2.10 -11.13 -2.57
C VAL A 59 2.69 -11.81 -3.79
N THR A 60 3.45 -11.12 -4.62
CA THR A 60 4.07 -11.70 -5.83
C THR A 60 5.03 -12.84 -5.48
N ARG A 61 5.79 -12.70 -4.39
CA ARG A 61 6.72 -13.74 -3.93
C ARG A 61 6.02 -15.01 -3.44
N VAL A 62 4.89 -14.86 -2.68
CA VAL A 62 4.21 -16.04 -2.10
C VAL A 62 3.11 -16.62 -2.99
N CYS A 63 2.75 -15.91 -4.05
CA CYS A 63 1.72 -16.28 -5.03
C CYS A 63 2.28 -16.42 -6.46
N ASP A 64 3.57 -16.68 -6.61
CA ASP A 64 4.27 -16.84 -7.90
C ASP A 64 3.65 -17.94 -8.79
N ASN A 65 3.09 -18.97 -8.18
CA ASN A 65 2.38 -20.04 -8.86
C ASN A 65 0.89 -19.72 -9.17
N ILE A 66 0.40 -18.53 -8.78
CA ILE A 66 -0.99 -18.05 -9.00
C ILE A 66 -1.00 -16.90 -10.00
N LEU A 67 -0.05 -15.98 -9.84
CA LEU A 67 0.10 -14.80 -10.68
C LEU A 67 0.98 -15.11 -11.90
N THR A 68 0.64 -14.51 -13.04
CA THR A 68 1.54 -14.51 -14.20
C THR A 68 2.59 -13.39 -14.06
N GLU A 69 3.68 -13.48 -14.81
CA GLU A 69 4.67 -12.39 -14.89
C GLU A 69 4.01 -11.04 -15.20
N LYS A 70 3.05 -11.03 -16.13
CA LYS A 70 2.27 -9.84 -16.47
C LYS A 70 1.48 -9.31 -15.27
N ASP A 71 0.84 -10.17 -14.46
CA ASP A 71 0.12 -9.73 -13.26
C ASP A 71 1.08 -9.12 -12.25
N MET A 72 2.24 -9.74 -12.04
CA MET A 72 3.24 -9.28 -11.09
C MET A 72 3.81 -7.92 -11.49
N GLU A 73 4.14 -7.74 -12.76
CA GLU A 73 4.64 -6.49 -13.31
C GLU A 73 3.57 -5.39 -13.26
N GLN A 74 2.39 -5.65 -13.85
CA GLN A 74 1.32 -4.66 -13.98
C GLN A 74 0.72 -4.26 -12.63
N GLY A 75 0.76 -5.13 -11.63
CA GLY A 75 0.35 -4.77 -10.26
C GLY A 75 1.29 -3.79 -9.56
N THR A 76 2.45 -3.46 -10.14
CA THR A 76 3.33 -2.38 -9.66
C THR A 76 2.88 -1.00 -10.14
N TRP A 77 1.93 -0.95 -11.08
CA TRP A 77 1.38 0.25 -11.68
C TRP A 77 -0.11 0.39 -11.35
N ASN A 78 -0.59 1.62 -11.28
CA ASN A 78 -2.00 1.94 -11.06
C ASN A 78 -2.69 2.35 -12.38
N ASP A 79 -2.61 1.48 -13.37
CA ASP A 79 -3.03 1.74 -14.76
C ASP A 79 -4.25 0.93 -15.21
N GLY A 80 -4.95 0.31 -14.28
CA GLY A 80 -6.20 -0.42 -14.56
C GLY A 80 -6.02 -1.91 -14.80
N HIS A 81 -4.87 -2.51 -14.44
CA HIS A 81 -4.68 -3.95 -14.57
C HIS A 81 -5.71 -4.75 -13.77
N LYS A 82 -6.14 -5.90 -14.34
CA LYS A 82 -7.22 -6.73 -13.78
C LYS A 82 -6.71 -8.08 -13.30
N ILE A 83 -7.04 -8.42 -12.07
CA ILE A 83 -6.85 -9.75 -11.49
C ILE A 83 -8.20 -10.49 -11.49
N SER A 84 -8.24 -11.66 -12.10
CA SER A 84 -9.49 -12.43 -12.23
C SER A 84 -10.02 -12.95 -10.87
N LYS A 85 -11.33 -13.24 -10.80
CA LYS A 85 -11.98 -13.84 -9.63
C LYS A 85 -11.25 -15.08 -9.13
N THR A 86 -10.84 -15.97 -10.04
CA THR A 86 -10.14 -17.22 -9.67
C THR A 86 -8.79 -16.92 -9.03
N LYS A 87 -8.01 -15.99 -9.59
CA LYS A 87 -6.72 -15.59 -9.02
C LYS A 87 -6.91 -14.88 -7.68
N ALA A 88 -7.83 -13.93 -7.57
CA ALA A 88 -8.13 -13.23 -6.33
C ALA A 88 -8.49 -14.20 -5.19
N GLY A 89 -9.39 -15.16 -5.45
CA GLY A 89 -9.74 -16.19 -4.46
C GLY A 89 -8.57 -17.10 -4.06
N LYS A 90 -7.69 -17.46 -5.00
CA LYS A 90 -6.47 -18.24 -4.69
C LYS A 90 -5.47 -17.43 -3.87
N ILE A 91 -5.26 -16.15 -4.20
CA ILE A 91 -4.42 -15.22 -3.42
C ILE A 91 -4.93 -15.13 -1.99
N ALA A 92 -6.23 -14.86 -1.80
CA ALA A 92 -6.84 -14.76 -0.49
C ALA A 92 -6.61 -16.02 0.37
N LYS A 93 -6.90 -17.21 -0.19
CA LYS A 93 -6.70 -18.50 0.51
C LYS A 93 -5.23 -18.72 0.90
N LYS A 94 -4.29 -18.38 0.02
CA LYS A 94 -2.85 -18.47 0.30
C LYS A 94 -2.44 -17.53 1.44
N LEU A 95 -2.89 -16.27 1.40
CA LEU A 95 -2.57 -15.28 2.42
C LEU A 95 -3.18 -15.66 3.78
N TYR A 96 -4.44 -16.11 3.83
CA TYR A 96 -5.04 -16.60 5.07
C TYR A 96 -4.28 -17.79 5.68
N LYS A 97 -3.81 -18.71 4.83
CA LYS A 97 -2.99 -19.82 5.30
C LYS A 97 -1.70 -19.30 5.95
N LEU A 98 -0.97 -18.42 5.27
CA LEU A 98 0.29 -17.86 5.78
C LEU A 98 0.09 -17.03 7.05
N ILE A 99 -1.04 -16.30 7.18
CA ILE A 99 -1.41 -15.59 8.41
C ILE A 99 -1.65 -16.58 9.54
N LYS A 100 -2.43 -17.63 9.29
CA LYS A 100 -2.75 -18.68 10.28
C LYS A 100 -1.49 -19.42 10.75
N ASP A 101 -0.56 -19.70 9.84
CA ASP A 101 0.67 -20.42 10.12
C ASP A 101 1.74 -19.51 10.82
N GLY A 102 1.49 -18.19 10.93
CA GLY A 102 2.39 -17.21 11.52
C GLY A 102 3.52 -16.72 10.60
N ASP A 103 3.54 -17.17 9.34
CA ASP A 103 4.59 -16.83 8.37
C ASP A 103 4.60 -15.34 8.03
N VAL A 104 3.41 -14.70 7.95
CA VAL A 104 3.31 -13.26 7.68
C VAL A 104 3.91 -12.46 8.83
N LYS A 105 3.60 -12.85 10.08
CA LYS A 105 4.15 -12.20 11.28
C LYS A 105 5.66 -12.40 11.41
N ALA A 106 6.14 -13.57 11.09
CA ALA A 106 7.58 -13.85 11.06
C ALA A 106 8.30 -12.98 10.00
N TYR A 107 7.71 -12.84 8.81
CA TYR A 107 8.22 -11.95 7.76
C TYR A 107 8.22 -10.48 8.20
N GLU A 108 7.11 -9.97 8.76
CA GLU A 108 7.02 -8.63 9.32
C GLU A 108 8.15 -8.38 10.33
N SER A 109 8.32 -9.29 11.29
CA SER A 109 9.34 -9.16 12.33
C SER A 109 10.77 -9.19 11.77
N SER A 110 11.03 -10.05 10.78
CA SER A 110 12.33 -10.11 10.12
C SER A 110 12.63 -8.85 9.32
N ARG A 111 11.63 -8.35 8.59
CA ARG A 111 11.73 -7.10 7.82
C ARG A 111 11.99 -5.90 8.73
N ASN A 112 11.24 -5.78 9.82
CA ASN A 112 11.39 -4.65 10.76
C ASN A 112 12.79 -4.67 11.38
N ARG A 113 13.29 -5.81 11.82
CA ARG A 113 14.68 -5.93 12.31
C ARG A 113 15.71 -5.50 11.27
N HIS A 114 15.51 -5.88 10.01
CA HIS A 114 16.39 -5.43 8.92
C HIS A 114 16.31 -3.91 8.74
N LEU A 115 15.11 -3.33 8.70
CA LEU A 115 14.95 -1.89 8.56
C LEU A 115 15.55 -1.12 9.74
N ASP A 116 15.38 -1.62 10.96
CA ASP A 116 15.96 -1.02 12.16
C ASP A 116 17.49 -1.05 12.17
N SER A 117 18.09 -2.08 11.55
CA SER A 117 19.54 -2.21 11.42
C SER A 117 20.18 -1.32 10.36
N LEU A 118 19.36 -0.68 9.48
CA LEU A 118 19.89 0.22 8.47
C LEU A 118 20.46 1.49 9.09
N GLU A 119 21.69 1.82 8.73
CA GLU A 119 22.32 3.06 9.13
C GLU A 119 21.68 4.27 8.46
N GLN A 120 21.83 5.43 9.07
CA GLN A 120 21.45 6.68 8.45
C GLN A 120 22.37 7.00 7.27
N VAL A 121 21.79 7.52 6.21
CA VAL A 121 22.50 7.94 5.00
C VAL A 121 22.74 9.45 4.98
N ASP A 122 23.70 9.86 4.19
CA ASP A 122 24.00 11.28 3.97
C ASP A 122 22.79 11.99 3.33
N CYS A 123 22.51 13.18 3.82
CA CYS A 123 21.42 13.99 3.28
C CYS A 123 21.88 14.66 1.96
N GLY A 124 21.47 14.11 0.82
CA GLY A 124 21.77 14.68 -0.49
C GLY A 124 21.14 16.06 -0.78
N THR A 125 20.26 16.57 0.13
CA THR A 125 19.71 17.92 -0.01
C THR A 125 20.72 18.99 0.40
N CYS A 126 21.65 18.69 1.29
CA CYS A 126 22.64 19.60 1.85
C CYS A 126 24.07 19.04 1.83
N ASP A 127 24.31 17.98 1.04
CA ASP A 127 25.62 17.31 0.97
C ASP A 127 26.17 16.95 2.37
N ALA A 128 25.31 16.39 3.22
CA ALA A 128 25.59 15.98 4.59
C ALA A 128 26.03 17.10 5.56
N THR A 129 26.00 18.37 5.17
CA THR A 129 26.45 19.49 6.02
C THR A 129 25.45 19.93 7.08
N GLY A 130 24.19 19.51 6.97
CA GLY A 130 23.08 20.02 7.81
C GLY A 130 22.57 21.40 7.39
N LYS A 131 23.26 22.10 6.50
CA LYS A 131 22.89 23.41 5.94
C LYS A 131 22.78 23.30 4.43
N ARG A 132 21.72 23.85 3.84
CA ARG A 132 21.43 23.81 2.40
C ARG A 132 21.43 25.19 1.77
N GLN A 133 21.50 25.22 0.45
CA GLN A 133 21.18 26.44 -0.31
C GLN A 133 19.69 26.78 -0.18
N GLU A 134 19.35 28.03 -0.46
CA GLU A 134 17.94 28.47 -0.54
C GLU A 134 17.14 27.61 -1.53
N PRO A 135 15.93 27.14 -1.15
CA PRO A 135 15.05 26.41 -2.07
C PRO A 135 14.76 27.23 -3.35
N PRO A 136 14.64 26.57 -4.51
CA PRO A 136 14.61 25.12 -4.75
C PRO A 136 15.99 24.45 -4.92
N LYS A 137 17.09 25.17 -4.77
CA LYS A 137 18.44 24.63 -4.96
C LYS A 137 18.80 23.58 -3.91
N THR A 138 19.60 22.60 -4.30
CA THR A 138 20.20 21.59 -3.43
C THR A 138 21.71 21.83 -3.30
N GLY A 139 22.33 21.18 -2.33
CA GLY A 139 23.73 21.32 -2.02
C GLY A 139 24.00 22.07 -0.72
N ALA A 140 25.26 22.10 -0.30
CA ALA A 140 25.71 22.82 0.89
C ALA A 140 25.44 24.34 0.77
N GLY A 141 25.05 24.97 1.88
CA GLY A 141 24.70 26.38 1.96
C GLY A 141 24.58 26.86 3.39
N ASP A 142 23.83 27.95 3.62
CA ASP A 142 23.76 28.63 4.92
C ASP A 142 22.44 28.44 5.67
N VAL A 143 21.39 27.97 4.97
CA VAL A 143 20.06 27.78 5.54
C VAL A 143 19.97 26.39 6.18
N LYS A 144 19.38 26.31 7.38
CA LYS A 144 19.12 25.01 8.04
C LYS A 144 18.40 24.07 7.09
N CYS A 145 18.97 22.89 6.85
CA CYS A 145 18.39 21.90 5.95
C CYS A 145 17.11 21.29 6.52
N ASN A 146 16.00 21.52 5.82
CA ASN A 146 14.70 20.92 6.15
C ASN A 146 14.61 19.43 5.76
N GLY A 147 15.48 18.94 4.88
CA GLY A 147 15.52 17.54 4.48
C GLY A 147 16.10 16.59 5.54
N CYS A 148 16.89 17.11 6.47
CA CYS A 148 17.48 16.35 7.58
C CYS A 148 17.37 17.09 8.92
N ASN A 149 16.56 18.12 9.02
CA ASN A 149 16.41 18.96 10.21
C ASN A 149 17.74 19.50 10.76
N GLY A 150 18.73 19.70 9.88
CA GLY A 150 20.04 20.25 10.23
C GLY A 150 21.06 19.21 10.72
N THR A 151 20.76 17.92 10.70
CA THR A 151 21.67 16.85 11.18
C THR A 151 22.71 16.42 10.15
N GLY A 152 22.50 16.71 8.87
CA GLY A 152 23.32 16.19 7.77
C GLY A 152 23.03 14.74 7.39
N LYS A 153 22.29 14.02 8.22
CA LYS A 153 21.90 12.61 8.03
C LYS A 153 20.38 12.46 7.95
N LYS A 154 19.91 11.41 7.32
CA LYS A 154 18.50 11.03 7.25
C LYS A 154 18.37 9.51 7.26
N ASP A 155 17.19 9.03 7.59
CA ASP A 155 16.92 7.61 7.51
C ASP A 155 17.04 7.11 6.07
N ASP A 156 17.50 5.85 5.94
CA ASP A 156 17.49 5.16 4.67
C ASP A 156 16.08 5.14 4.08
N TRP A 157 16.01 5.35 2.77
CA TRP A 157 14.73 5.37 2.04
C TRP A 157 13.88 4.11 2.23
N ALA A 158 14.53 2.95 2.44
CA ALA A 158 13.84 1.69 2.68
C ALA A 158 12.93 1.73 3.92
N LYS A 159 13.27 2.54 4.96
CA LYS A 159 12.44 2.73 6.16
C LYS A 159 11.07 3.38 5.87
N SER A 160 10.93 4.04 4.72
CA SER A 160 9.65 4.62 4.29
C SER A 160 8.64 3.59 3.79
N TYR A 161 9.02 2.32 3.66
CA TYR A 161 8.18 1.24 3.13
C TYR A 161 7.74 0.26 4.24
N PRO A 162 6.73 0.62 5.04
CA PRO A 162 6.24 -0.23 6.13
C PRO A 162 5.55 -1.49 5.61
N PHE A 163 5.54 -2.54 6.44
CA PHE A 163 4.81 -3.77 6.18
C PHE A 163 4.15 -4.23 7.47
N SER A 164 2.91 -4.71 7.40
CA SER A 164 2.21 -5.29 8.55
C SER A 164 1.33 -6.47 8.15
N GLU A 165 1.17 -7.41 9.06
CA GLU A 165 0.22 -8.51 8.92
C GLU A 165 -1.21 -7.99 8.75
N ASP A 166 -1.57 -6.91 9.44
CA ASP A 166 -2.91 -6.33 9.33
C ASP A 166 -3.23 -5.87 7.91
N ASN A 167 -2.28 -5.19 7.24
CA ASN A 167 -2.44 -4.78 5.84
C ASN A 167 -2.60 -6.00 4.91
N VAL A 168 -1.85 -7.08 5.15
CA VAL A 168 -2.00 -8.35 4.41
C VAL A 168 -3.37 -8.96 4.65
N ARG A 169 -3.88 -8.93 5.88
CA ARG A 169 -5.20 -9.44 6.25
C ARG A 169 -6.32 -8.67 5.57
N GLN A 170 -6.25 -7.35 5.58
CA GLN A 170 -7.21 -6.48 4.90
C GLN A 170 -7.21 -6.76 3.39
N PHE A 171 -6.05 -6.88 2.77
CA PHE A 171 -5.93 -7.24 1.35
C PHE A 171 -6.48 -8.65 1.06
N ALA A 172 -6.24 -9.63 1.92
CA ALA A 172 -6.79 -10.97 1.77
C ALA A 172 -8.34 -10.97 1.85
N ASN A 173 -8.92 -10.19 2.79
CA ASN A 173 -10.37 -10.00 2.91
C ASN A 173 -10.94 -9.38 1.63
N PHE A 174 -10.30 -8.33 1.11
CA PHE A 174 -10.68 -7.71 -0.15
C PHE A 174 -10.63 -8.73 -1.30
N CYS A 175 -9.52 -9.44 -1.49
CA CYS A 175 -9.38 -10.43 -2.55
C CYS A 175 -10.44 -11.53 -2.48
N MET A 176 -10.83 -11.98 -1.28
CA MET A 176 -11.83 -13.04 -1.09
C MET A 176 -13.20 -12.58 -1.57
N ASN A 177 -13.55 -11.33 -1.33
CA ASN A 177 -14.89 -10.79 -1.54
C ASN A 177 -15.05 -9.95 -2.81
N SER A 178 -13.95 -9.60 -3.50
CA SER A 178 -13.95 -8.66 -4.64
C SER A 178 -14.54 -9.22 -5.95
N GLY A 179 -14.68 -10.55 -6.06
CA GLY A 179 -15.04 -11.17 -7.33
C GLY A 179 -14.05 -10.96 -8.48
N GLY A 180 -12.78 -10.72 -8.14
CA GLY A 180 -11.73 -10.18 -8.99
C GLY A 180 -11.63 -8.69 -8.81
N PHE A 181 -10.50 -8.08 -9.17
CA PHE A 181 -10.28 -6.65 -8.93
C PHE A 181 -9.45 -5.97 -10.00
N ARG A 182 -9.59 -4.65 -10.06
CA ARG A 182 -8.78 -3.75 -10.88
C ARG A 182 -7.87 -2.93 -9.98
N ILE A 183 -6.64 -2.70 -10.41
CA ILE A 183 -5.64 -1.86 -9.74
C ILE A 183 -5.56 -0.52 -10.50
N CYS A 184 -5.93 0.61 -9.85
CA CYS A 184 -5.97 1.96 -10.44
C CYS A 184 -5.17 2.96 -9.62
#